data_812cbf921501075cddf63ff8da435f39
#
_entry.id   812cbf921501075cddf63ff8da435f39
#
_cell.length_a   1.000
_cell.length_b   1.000
_cell.length_c   1.000
_cell.angle_alpha   90.00
_cell.angle_beta   90.00
_cell.angle_gamma   90.00
#
_symmetry.space_group_name_H-M   'P 1'
#
loop_
_entity.id
_entity.type
_entity.pdbx_description
1 polymer ?
#
loop_
_entity_poly.entity_id
_entity_poly.type
_entity_poly.pdbx_seq_one_letter_code
_entity_poly.pdbx_strand_id
1 'polypeptide(L)'
;MLQTGQVALEPPSRERFKTIAEKLIEWGAEVDLKELEEAYFESRVLTKEQYEATLRLLDIFAHHLSDVANKILTEEKNAESPLVKKVRTFLENRNHGPVMLEEVAKTMRYSTFYFCKLFKKATGITFTDFLNRVRVEKAKNLLENPHLRINEAAFEVGFQSLPHFNRVFRKIVGVSPTEFRKKLRIQSGAA
;
A
#
# COMPACT_ATOMS: atom_id res chain seq x y z
N MET A 1 2.69 -21.45 -8.77
CA MET A 1 2.20 -22.61 -9.53
C MET A 1 1.59 -23.56 -8.51
N LEU A 2 0.30 -23.84 -8.60
CA LEU A 2 -0.37 -24.82 -7.75
C LEU A 2 -0.21 -26.19 -8.41
N GLN A 3 0.38 -27.14 -7.70
CA GLN A 3 0.55 -28.50 -8.17
C GLN A 3 -0.48 -29.38 -7.49
N THR A 4 -1.35 -29.99 -8.27
CA THR A 4 -2.31 -31.01 -7.77
C THR A 4 -1.58 -32.34 -7.65
N GLY A 5 -1.91 -33.10 -6.58
CA GLY A 5 -1.39 -34.46 -6.43
C GLY A 5 -1.84 -35.38 -7.58
N GLN A 6 -1.21 -36.54 -7.67
CA GLN A 6 -1.58 -37.54 -8.69
C GLN A 6 -2.99 -38.07 -8.39
N VAL A 7 -3.86 -38.01 -9.39
CA VAL A 7 -5.22 -38.57 -9.36
C VAL A 7 -5.44 -39.43 -10.57
N ALA A 8 -6.09 -40.56 -10.41
CA ALA A 8 -6.48 -41.43 -11.50
C ALA A 8 -7.89 -40.99 -12.01
N LEU A 9 -8.04 -40.83 -13.31
CA LEU A 9 -9.34 -40.54 -13.95
C LEU A 9 -10.09 -41.82 -14.36
N GLU A 10 -9.40 -42.94 -14.32
CA GLU A 10 -9.95 -44.23 -14.64
C GLU A 10 -9.52 -45.26 -13.57
N PRO A 11 -10.34 -46.27 -13.29
CA PRO A 11 -10.01 -47.29 -12.31
C PRO A 11 -8.67 -47.97 -12.59
N PRO A 12 -7.86 -48.26 -11.57
CA PRO A 12 -6.61 -48.96 -11.75
C PRO A 12 -6.87 -50.36 -12.28
N SER A 13 -6.06 -50.81 -13.30
CA SER A 13 -6.14 -52.11 -13.87
C SER A 13 -4.76 -52.76 -13.94
N ARG A 14 -4.71 -54.09 -13.84
CA ARG A 14 -3.46 -54.85 -13.88
C ARG A 14 -2.73 -54.71 -15.23
N GLU A 15 -3.47 -54.63 -16.33
CA GLU A 15 -2.88 -54.45 -17.68
C GLU A 15 -2.17 -53.13 -17.80
N ARG A 16 -2.82 -52.03 -17.30
CA ARG A 16 -2.18 -50.68 -17.32
C ARG A 16 -0.99 -50.61 -16.38
N PHE A 17 -1.10 -51.21 -15.18
CA PHE A 17 0.03 -51.26 -14.26
C PHE A 17 1.24 -51.92 -14.91
N LYS A 18 1.04 -53.08 -15.60
CA LYS A 18 2.11 -53.76 -16.33
C LYS A 18 2.79 -52.85 -17.36
N THR A 19 2.01 -52.14 -18.16
CA THR A 19 2.54 -51.19 -19.15
C THR A 19 3.31 -50.03 -18.49
N ILE A 20 2.88 -49.55 -17.35
CA ILE A 20 3.58 -48.50 -16.60
C ILE A 20 4.90 -49.03 -16.02
N ALA A 21 4.87 -50.23 -15.41
CA ALA A 21 6.06 -50.87 -14.88
C ALA A 21 7.12 -51.15 -15.92
N GLU A 22 6.71 -51.64 -17.11
CA GLU A 22 7.60 -51.87 -18.24
C GLU A 22 8.28 -50.57 -18.72
N LYS A 23 7.53 -49.46 -18.82
CA LYS A 23 8.09 -48.15 -19.18
C LYS A 23 9.05 -47.59 -18.13
N LEU A 24 8.76 -47.76 -16.85
CA LEU A 24 9.64 -47.28 -15.78
C LEU A 24 10.97 -48.04 -15.78
N ILE A 25 10.93 -49.35 -16.04
CA ILE A 25 12.14 -50.19 -16.19
C ILE A 25 12.92 -49.73 -17.42
N GLU A 26 12.25 -49.49 -18.54
CA GLU A 26 12.88 -49.00 -19.80
C GLU A 26 13.58 -47.64 -19.57
N TRP A 27 13.02 -46.77 -18.74
CA TRP A 27 13.61 -45.47 -18.39
C TRP A 27 14.72 -45.59 -17.35
N GLY A 28 15.02 -46.79 -16.83
CA GLY A 28 16.08 -47.03 -15.87
C GLY A 28 15.72 -46.54 -14.45
N ALA A 29 14.42 -46.40 -14.12
CA ALA A 29 14.00 -46.01 -12.79
C ALA A 29 14.19 -47.17 -11.79
N GLU A 30 14.96 -46.93 -10.74
CA GLU A 30 15.08 -47.88 -9.59
C GLU A 30 13.85 -47.72 -8.72
N VAL A 31 12.82 -48.55 -8.94
CA VAL A 31 11.54 -48.50 -8.21
C VAL A 31 11.22 -49.89 -7.63
N ASP A 32 10.78 -49.92 -6.38
CA ASP A 32 10.17 -51.13 -5.82
C ASP A 32 8.81 -51.35 -6.49
N LEU A 33 8.73 -52.32 -7.37
CA LEU A 33 7.51 -52.59 -8.15
C LEU A 33 6.35 -53.05 -7.26
N LYS A 34 6.61 -53.64 -6.08
CA LYS A 34 5.59 -54.09 -5.16
C LYS A 34 4.95 -52.91 -4.45
N GLU A 35 5.78 -52.01 -3.94
CA GLU A 35 5.31 -50.76 -3.30
C GLU A 35 4.57 -49.87 -4.28
N LEU A 36 5.08 -49.82 -5.53
CA LEU A 36 4.43 -49.08 -6.62
C LEU A 36 3.06 -49.69 -6.98
N GLU A 37 2.93 -51.00 -7.02
CA GLU A 37 1.67 -51.70 -7.29
C GLU A 37 0.63 -51.37 -6.20
N GLU A 38 1.00 -51.47 -4.93
CA GLU A 38 0.14 -51.15 -3.81
C GLU A 38 -0.35 -49.69 -3.92
N ALA A 39 0.55 -48.74 -4.10
CA ALA A 39 0.21 -47.32 -4.27
C ALA A 39 -0.66 -47.04 -5.50
N TYR A 40 -0.44 -47.74 -6.62
CA TYR A 40 -1.23 -47.63 -7.83
C TYR A 40 -2.68 -48.07 -7.60
N PHE A 41 -2.90 -49.18 -6.91
CA PHE A 41 -4.25 -49.66 -6.60
C PHE A 41 -4.96 -48.90 -5.49
N GLU A 42 -4.23 -48.22 -4.62
CA GLU A 42 -4.75 -47.31 -3.60
C GLU A 42 -5.06 -45.88 -4.14
N SER A 43 -4.67 -45.61 -5.39
CA SER A 43 -4.88 -44.30 -6.00
C SER A 43 -6.37 -43.90 -6.04
N ARG A 44 -6.68 -42.69 -5.58
CA ARG A 44 -8.04 -42.15 -5.66
C ARG A 44 -8.46 -41.97 -7.12
N VAL A 45 -9.61 -42.54 -7.47
CA VAL A 45 -10.22 -42.35 -8.78
C VAL A 45 -11.22 -41.20 -8.67
N LEU A 46 -11.05 -40.17 -9.50
CA LEU A 46 -12.00 -39.09 -9.65
C LEU A 46 -12.73 -39.22 -10.98
N THR A 47 -14.02 -38.92 -11.02
CA THR A 47 -14.70 -38.76 -12.30
C THR A 47 -14.14 -37.50 -13.00
N LYS A 48 -14.24 -37.45 -14.31
CA LYS A 48 -13.82 -36.28 -15.11
C LYS A 48 -14.49 -34.99 -14.60
N GLU A 49 -15.77 -35.07 -14.25
CA GLU A 49 -16.53 -33.94 -13.72
C GLU A 49 -16.01 -33.48 -12.36
N GLN A 50 -15.70 -34.41 -11.46
CA GLN A 50 -15.10 -34.11 -10.15
C GLN A 50 -13.72 -33.48 -10.31
N TYR A 51 -12.91 -33.97 -11.25
CA TYR A 51 -11.60 -33.39 -11.53
C TYR A 51 -11.72 -31.95 -12.07
N GLU A 52 -12.58 -31.73 -13.06
CA GLU A 52 -12.81 -30.39 -13.60
C GLU A 52 -13.41 -29.42 -12.58
N ALA A 53 -14.29 -29.90 -11.72
CA ALA A 53 -14.82 -29.10 -10.60
C ALA A 53 -13.74 -28.71 -9.60
N THR A 54 -12.82 -29.65 -9.29
CA THR A 54 -11.68 -29.38 -8.41
C THR A 54 -10.73 -28.36 -9.02
N LEU A 55 -10.42 -28.48 -10.34
CA LEU A 55 -9.59 -27.50 -11.03
C LEU A 55 -10.24 -26.10 -11.01
N ARG A 56 -11.52 -25.98 -11.26
CA ARG A 56 -12.26 -24.70 -11.18
C ARG A 56 -12.21 -24.11 -9.78
N LEU A 57 -12.39 -24.93 -8.75
CA LEU A 57 -12.28 -24.48 -7.36
C LEU A 57 -10.88 -23.96 -7.04
N LEU A 58 -9.84 -24.68 -7.47
CA LEU A 58 -8.45 -24.27 -7.28
C LEU A 58 -8.12 -22.96 -8.01
N ASP A 59 -8.66 -22.77 -9.21
CA ASP A 59 -8.49 -21.54 -9.99
C ASP A 59 -9.13 -20.34 -9.27
N ILE A 60 -10.36 -20.47 -8.81
CA ILE A 60 -11.05 -19.45 -8.00
C ILE A 60 -10.25 -19.13 -6.74
N PHE A 61 -9.72 -20.16 -6.07
CA PHE A 61 -8.93 -19.97 -4.86
C PHE A 61 -7.61 -19.23 -5.14
N ALA A 62 -6.94 -19.60 -6.24
CA ALA A 62 -5.71 -18.94 -6.67
C ALA A 62 -5.92 -17.46 -7.00
N HIS A 63 -7.00 -17.13 -7.71
CA HIS A 63 -7.36 -15.74 -8.00
C HIS A 63 -7.66 -14.97 -6.71
N HIS A 64 -8.48 -15.54 -5.81
CA HIS A 64 -8.79 -14.90 -4.55
C HIS A 64 -7.56 -14.64 -3.68
N LEU A 65 -6.64 -15.63 -3.58
CA LEU A 65 -5.38 -15.46 -2.87
C LEU A 65 -4.50 -14.37 -3.49
N SER A 66 -4.45 -14.29 -4.82
CA SER A 66 -3.72 -13.23 -5.53
C SER A 66 -4.30 -11.85 -5.22
N ASP A 67 -5.62 -11.70 -5.22
CA ASP A 67 -6.29 -10.43 -4.91
C ASP A 67 -6.03 -10.01 -3.46
N VAL A 68 -6.13 -10.94 -2.51
CA VAL A 68 -5.84 -10.67 -1.09
C VAL A 68 -4.37 -10.29 -0.90
N ALA A 69 -3.45 -11.02 -1.51
CA ALA A 69 -2.02 -10.72 -1.44
C ALA A 69 -1.71 -9.33 -2.04
N ASN A 70 -2.28 -9.01 -3.20
CA ASN A 70 -2.12 -7.71 -3.83
C ASN A 70 -2.72 -6.58 -2.97
N LYS A 71 -3.86 -6.81 -2.31
CA LYS A 71 -4.47 -5.85 -1.40
C LYS A 71 -3.56 -5.59 -0.19
N ILE A 72 -3.03 -6.64 0.44
CA ILE A 72 -2.10 -6.51 1.57
C ILE A 72 -0.83 -5.74 1.15
N LEU A 73 -0.22 -6.10 0.03
CA LEU A 73 0.98 -5.42 -0.49
C LEU A 73 0.72 -3.96 -0.85
N THR A 74 -0.49 -3.63 -1.31
CA THR A 74 -0.89 -2.26 -1.64
C THR A 74 -1.17 -1.45 -0.38
N GLU A 75 -1.79 -2.06 0.62
CA GLU A 75 -2.03 -1.44 1.93
C GLU A 75 -0.70 -1.20 2.68
N GLU A 76 0.26 -2.13 2.64
CA GLU A 76 1.60 -1.92 3.20
C GLU A 76 2.39 -0.81 2.48
N LYS A 77 2.29 -0.72 1.15
CA LYS A 77 2.91 0.37 0.38
C LYS A 77 2.27 1.73 0.64
N ASN A 78 0.96 1.76 0.92
CA ASN A 78 0.20 2.97 1.22
C ASN A 78 0.13 3.27 2.73
N ALA A 79 0.56 2.35 3.59
CA ALA A 79 0.63 2.58 5.02
C ALA A 79 1.62 3.71 5.31
N GLU A 80 1.10 4.81 5.82
CA GLU A 80 1.91 5.95 6.26
C GLU A 80 2.95 5.45 7.27
N SER A 81 4.23 5.71 7.00
CA SER A 81 5.32 5.31 7.90
C SER A 81 5.00 5.73 9.35
N PRO A 82 5.23 4.87 10.36
CA PRO A 82 5.00 5.20 11.77
C PRO A 82 5.66 6.52 12.19
N LEU A 83 6.82 6.87 11.62
CA LEU A 83 7.46 8.15 11.82
C LEU A 83 6.60 9.30 11.28
N VAL A 84 6.10 9.18 10.06
CA VAL A 84 5.30 10.22 9.41
C VAL A 84 3.99 10.44 10.16
N LYS A 85 3.33 9.36 10.58
CA LYS A 85 2.12 9.42 11.42
C LYS A 85 2.39 10.17 12.74
N LYS A 86 3.48 9.85 13.45
CA LYS A 86 3.87 10.56 14.69
C LYS A 86 4.14 12.04 14.45
N VAL A 87 4.84 12.37 13.36
CA VAL A 87 5.12 13.77 12.98
C VAL A 87 3.82 14.51 12.66
N ARG A 88 2.91 13.89 11.91
CA ARG A 88 1.60 14.49 11.59
C ARG A 88 0.80 14.78 12.87
N THR A 89 0.65 13.79 13.74
CA THR A 89 -0.05 13.96 15.05
C THR A 89 0.60 15.06 15.89
N PHE A 90 1.94 15.14 15.92
CA PHE A 90 2.64 16.23 16.60
C PHE A 90 2.28 17.60 16.03
N LEU A 91 2.21 17.74 14.70
CA LEU A 91 1.87 19.00 14.01
C LEU A 91 0.38 19.37 14.16
N GLU A 92 -0.50 18.38 14.22
CA GLU A 92 -1.94 18.58 14.42
C GLU A 92 -2.26 19.06 15.83
N ASN A 93 -1.63 18.45 16.83
CA ASN A 93 -1.82 18.80 18.24
C ASN A 93 -1.19 20.15 18.63
N ARG A 94 -0.37 20.72 17.75
CA ARG A 94 0.24 22.03 17.99
C ARG A 94 -0.62 23.12 17.38
N ASN A 95 -1.32 23.83 18.23
CA ASN A 95 -2.32 24.81 17.80
C ASN A 95 -1.72 26.11 17.26
N HIS A 96 -0.54 26.56 17.73
CA HIS A 96 0.04 27.85 17.31
C HIS A 96 1.57 27.85 17.41
N GLY A 97 2.20 28.68 16.59
CA GLY A 97 3.61 29.04 16.67
C GLY A 97 4.55 28.36 15.65
N PRO A 98 5.77 28.85 15.55
CA PRO A 98 6.78 28.30 14.64
C PRO A 98 7.18 26.90 15.07
N VAL A 99 7.17 25.97 14.14
CA VAL A 99 7.69 24.60 14.33
C VAL A 99 9.15 24.60 13.91
N MET A 100 10.03 24.29 14.86
CA MET A 100 11.47 24.17 14.61
C MET A 100 11.83 22.71 14.30
N LEU A 101 12.66 22.50 13.30
CA LEU A 101 13.09 21.16 12.89
C LEU A 101 13.78 20.38 14.03
N GLU A 102 14.60 21.09 14.82
CA GLU A 102 15.31 20.55 15.97
C GLU A 102 14.36 20.01 17.04
N GLU A 103 13.27 20.73 17.29
CA GLU A 103 12.26 20.34 18.25
C GLU A 103 11.54 19.06 17.83
N VAL A 104 11.17 18.96 16.54
CA VAL A 104 10.52 17.77 16.00
C VAL A 104 11.46 16.58 16.05
N ALA A 105 12.70 16.75 15.62
CA ALA A 105 13.71 15.69 15.67
C ALA A 105 13.93 15.19 17.11
N LYS A 106 14.05 16.10 18.08
CA LYS A 106 14.20 15.77 19.51
C LYS A 106 12.99 15.01 20.06
N THR A 107 11.77 15.46 19.72
CA THR A 107 10.53 14.77 20.13
C THR A 107 10.45 13.35 19.57
N MET A 108 10.95 13.15 18.33
CA MET A 108 11.03 11.84 17.72
C MET A 108 12.23 11.01 18.20
N ARG A 109 13.06 11.54 19.11
CA ARG A 109 14.28 10.93 19.67
C ARG A 109 15.37 10.65 18.63
N TYR A 110 15.50 11.54 17.65
CA TYR A 110 16.52 11.48 16.62
C TYR A 110 17.39 12.76 16.62
N SER A 111 18.63 12.63 16.12
CA SER A 111 19.39 13.82 15.72
C SER A 111 18.73 14.47 14.50
N THR A 112 18.84 15.78 14.35
CA THR A 112 18.27 16.54 13.22
C THR A 112 18.69 15.97 11.86
N PHE A 113 19.98 15.63 11.72
CA PHE A 113 20.51 15.03 10.50
C PHE A 113 19.86 13.67 10.17
N TYR A 114 19.81 12.78 11.16
CA TYR A 114 19.25 11.46 10.98
C TYR A 114 17.72 11.52 10.71
N PHE A 115 17.02 12.38 11.43
CA PHE A 115 15.60 12.63 11.19
C PHE A 115 15.33 13.07 9.75
N CYS A 116 16.06 14.08 9.23
CA CYS A 116 15.89 14.55 7.86
C CYS A 116 16.11 13.44 6.84
N LYS A 117 17.15 12.61 7.01
CA LYS A 117 17.46 11.49 6.12
C LYS A 117 16.35 10.43 6.16
N LEU A 118 15.91 10.05 7.37
CA LEU A 118 14.88 9.04 7.57
C LEU A 118 13.52 9.51 7.04
N PHE A 119 13.15 10.77 7.33
CA PHE A 119 11.92 11.38 6.89
C PHE A 119 11.83 11.47 5.35
N LYS A 120 12.90 11.93 4.71
CA LYS A 120 12.98 12.00 3.24
C LYS A 120 12.92 10.60 2.61
N LYS A 121 13.55 9.59 3.23
CA LYS A 121 13.45 8.19 2.78
C LYS A 121 12.01 7.66 2.88
N ALA A 122 11.29 8.01 3.95
CA ALA A 122 9.92 7.55 4.19
C ALA A 122 8.86 8.27 3.34
N THR A 123 9.10 9.56 2.98
CA THR A 123 8.07 10.40 2.32
C THR A 123 8.44 10.80 0.89
N GLY A 124 9.68 10.64 0.50
CA GLY A 124 10.22 11.16 -0.77
C GLY A 124 10.47 12.67 -0.80
N ILE A 125 10.02 13.44 0.21
CA ILE A 125 10.14 14.89 0.28
C ILE A 125 10.89 15.34 1.54
N THR A 126 11.36 16.59 1.56
CA THR A 126 11.99 17.15 2.77
C THR A 126 10.93 17.41 3.86
N PHE A 127 11.36 17.42 5.13
CA PHE A 127 10.46 17.81 6.24
C PHE A 127 9.92 19.24 6.07
N THR A 128 10.73 20.17 5.57
CA THR A 128 10.30 21.55 5.30
C THR A 128 9.19 21.60 4.24
N ASP A 129 9.31 20.83 3.15
CA ASP A 129 8.27 20.76 2.13
C ASP A 129 6.98 20.12 2.68
N PHE A 130 7.11 19.09 3.51
CA PHE A 130 6.00 18.46 4.19
C PHE A 130 5.29 19.45 5.13
N LEU A 131 6.05 20.14 6.00
CA LEU A 131 5.52 21.16 6.90
C LEU A 131 4.80 22.28 6.14
N ASN A 132 5.38 22.73 5.04
CA ASN A 132 4.75 23.73 4.19
C ASN A 132 3.42 23.26 3.60
N ARG A 133 3.32 21.98 3.20
CA ARG A 133 2.04 21.40 2.73
C ARG A 133 1.01 21.36 3.84
N VAL A 134 1.37 20.92 5.05
CA VAL A 134 0.47 20.91 6.22
C VAL A 134 -0.03 22.33 6.55
N ARG A 135 0.88 23.33 6.54
CA ARG A 135 0.52 24.73 6.78
C ARG A 135 -0.41 25.29 5.70
N VAL A 136 -0.18 24.96 4.44
CA VAL A 136 -1.04 25.41 3.32
C VAL A 136 -2.43 24.80 3.43
N GLU A 137 -2.54 23.50 3.78
CA GLU A 137 -3.87 22.88 4.01
C GLU A 137 -4.64 23.55 5.17
N LYS A 138 -3.97 23.82 6.30
CA LYS A 138 -4.57 24.60 7.38
C LYS A 138 -4.99 26.01 6.92
N ALA A 139 -4.14 26.68 6.12
CA ALA A 139 -4.45 27.99 5.58
C ALA A 139 -5.67 27.98 4.64
N LYS A 140 -5.84 26.94 3.81
CA LYS A 140 -7.04 26.79 2.95
C LYS A 140 -8.32 26.82 3.79
N ASN A 141 -8.37 26.05 4.88
CA ASN A 141 -9.52 26.02 5.79
C ASN A 141 -9.76 27.40 6.44
N LEU A 142 -8.70 28.09 6.88
CA LEU A 142 -8.83 29.44 7.45
C LEU A 142 -9.31 30.48 6.43
N LEU A 143 -8.92 30.32 5.15
CA LEU A 143 -9.30 31.22 4.05
C LEU A 143 -10.78 31.06 3.64
N GLU A 144 -11.49 30.05 4.10
CA GLU A 144 -12.94 29.91 3.98
C GLU A 144 -13.68 31.01 4.77
N ASN A 145 -13.09 31.47 5.89
CA ASN A 145 -13.63 32.57 6.65
C ASN A 145 -13.39 33.90 5.89
N PRO A 146 -14.44 34.59 5.41
CA PRO A 146 -14.30 35.81 4.63
C PRO A 146 -13.79 37.01 5.46
N HIS A 147 -13.92 36.95 6.78
CA HIS A 147 -13.53 38.02 7.70
C HIS A 147 -12.05 37.94 8.11
N LEU A 148 -11.42 36.79 7.97
CA LEU A 148 -10.01 36.62 8.34
C LEU A 148 -9.12 37.17 7.21
N ARG A 149 -8.17 38.05 7.53
CA ARG A 149 -7.23 38.57 6.53
C ARG A 149 -6.22 37.52 6.09
N ILE A 150 -5.75 37.61 4.84
CA ILE A 150 -4.78 36.64 4.28
C ILE A 150 -3.47 36.63 5.07
N ASN A 151 -3.00 37.79 5.53
CA ASN A 151 -1.80 37.89 6.35
C ASN A 151 -2.00 37.25 7.73
N GLU A 152 -3.16 37.41 8.36
CA GLU A 152 -3.52 36.77 9.62
C GLU A 152 -3.50 35.26 9.48
N ALA A 153 -4.18 34.73 8.43
CA ALA A 153 -4.15 33.29 8.13
C ALA A 153 -2.71 32.78 7.94
N ALA A 154 -1.86 33.53 7.22
CA ALA A 154 -0.47 33.14 6.98
C ALA A 154 0.33 33.03 8.30
N PHE A 155 0.21 34.01 9.19
CA PHE A 155 0.90 34.01 10.48
C PHE A 155 0.34 32.94 11.42
N GLU A 156 -0.97 32.74 11.45
CA GLU A 156 -1.63 31.76 12.28
C GLU A 156 -1.17 30.33 11.97
N VAL A 157 -0.99 30.00 10.68
CA VAL A 157 -0.48 28.68 10.31
C VAL A 157 1.06 28.54 10.42
N GLY A 158 1.74 29.59 10.89
CA GLY A 158 3.15 29.58 11.26
C GLY A 158 4.13 30.02 10.17
N PHE A 159 3.68 30.73 9.12
CA PHE A 159 4.60 31.42 8.22
C PHE A 159 5.10 32.72 8.87
N GLN A 160 6.38 33.01 8.74
CA GLN A 160 7.00 34.18 9.33
C GLN A 160 7.03 35.39 8.38
N SER A 161 6.67 35.20 7.10
CA SER A 161 6.56 36.30 6.14
C SER A 161 5.50 36.03 5.07
N LEU A 162 4.75 37.05 4.73
CA LEU A 162 3.70 36.99 3.71
C LEU A 162 4.24 36.66 2.30
N PRO A 163 5.39 37.23 1.85
CA PRO A 163 5.97 36.87 0.55
C PRO A 163 6.33 35.38 0.47
N HIS A 164 6.87 34.80 1.56
CA HIS A 164 7.17 33.36 1.61
C HIS A 164 5.90 32.52 1.56
N PHE A 165 4.87 32.88 2.33
CA PHE A 165 3.56 32.24 2.29
C PHE A 165 2.97 32.26 0.88
N ASN A 166 2.89 33.42 0.23
CA ASN A 166 2.31 33.55 -1.10
C ASN A 166 3.02 32.67 -2.14
N ARG A 167 4.35 32.63 -2.10
CA ARG A 167 5.16 31.81 -3.00
C ARG A 167 4.90 30.32 -2.77
N VAL A 168 4.88 29.88 -1.51
CA VAL A 168 4.67 28.47 -1.15
C VAL A 168 3.22 28.06 -1.45
N PHE A 169 2.25 28.89 -1.11
CA PHE A 169 0.84 28.61 -1.37
C PHE A 169 0.60 28.46 -2.89
N ARG A 170 1.10 29.40 -3.70
CA ARG A 170 0.98 29.31 -5.16
C ARG A 170 1.69 28.09 -5.73
N LYS A 171 2.86 27.71 -5.20
CA LYS A 171 3.59 26.49 -5.60
C LYS A 171 2.77 25.22 -5.37
N ILE A 172 2.04 25.15 -4.24
CA ILE A 172 1.32 23.93 -3.81
C ILE A 172 -0.10 23.90 -4.41
N VAL A 173 -0.81 25.03 -4.42
CA VAL A 173 -2.23 25.12 -4.82
C VAL A 173 -2.41 25.50 -6.29
N GLY A 174 -1.35 26.06 -6.91
CA GLY A 174 -1.38 26.51 -8.32
C GLY A 174 -1.88 27.94 -8.50
N VAL A 175 -2.56 28.53 -7.49
CA VAL A 175 -3.09 29.89 -7.51
C VAL A 175 -2.67 30.66 -6.26
N SER A 176 -2.76 31.99 -6.29
CA SER A 176 -2.48 32.81 -5.12
C SER A 176 -3.57 32.65 -4.04
N PRO A 177 -3.27 32.94 -2.75
CA PRO A 177 -4.28 32.90 -1.68
C PRO A 177 -5.50 33.80 -1.97
N THR A 178 -5.28 34.95 -2.60
CA THR A 178 -6.34 35.89 -3.01
C THR A 178 -7.25 35.29 -4.07
N GLU A 179 -6.67 34.71 -5.10
CA GLU A 179 -7.41 34.02 -6.17
C GLU A 179 -8.15 32.80 -5.65
N PHE A 180 -7.53 32.06 -4.73
CA PHE A 180 -8.15 30.90 -4.06
C PHE A 180 -9.42 31.33 -3.30
N ARG A 181 -9.32 32.37 -2.46
CA ARG A 181 -10.47 32.92 -1.73
C ARG A 181 -11.58 33.42 -2.67
N LYS A 182 -11.21 34.07 -3.78
CA LYS A 182 -12.19 34.53 -4.77
C LYS A 182 -12.96 33.35 -5.38
N LYS A 183 -12.28 32.27 -5.69
CA LYS A 183 -12.92 31.04 -6.21
C LYS A 183 -13.89 30.42 -5.19
N LEU A 184 -13.51 30.37 -3.91
CA LEU A 184 -14.40 29.86 -2.84
C LEU A 184 -15.70 30.68 -2.76
N ARG A 185 -15.63 32.01 -2.81
CA ARG A 185 -16.81 32.89 -2.78
C ARG A 185 -17.76 32.66 -3.95
N ILE A 186 -17.21 32.41 -5.13
CA ILE A 186 -18.03 32.12 -6.33
C ILE A 186 -18.73 30.76 -6.18
N GLN A 187 -18.05 29.76 -5.62
CA GLN A 187 -18.62 28.41 -5.42
C GLN A 187 -19.66 28.35 -4.31
N SER A 188 -19.53 29.17 -3.27
CA SER A 188 -20.47 29.23 -2.14
C SER A 188 -21.73 30.09 -2.40
N GLY A 189 -21.89 30.62 -3.62
CA GLY A 189 -23.11 31.40 -4.02
C GLY A 189 -23.25 32.75 -3.29
N ALA A 190 -22.23 33.20 -2.60
CA ALA A 190 -22.18 34.51 -1.98
C ALA A 190 -21.68 35.54 -3.03
N ALA A 191 -22.62 35.99 -3.88
CA ALA A 191 -22.45 37.19 -4.66
C ALA A 191 -22.95 38.40 -3.90
#